data_f6fa04f1e8631d85f77eae6551006613
#
_entry.id   f6fa04f1e8631d85f77eae6551006613
#
_cell.length_a   1.000
_cell.length_b   1.000
_cell.length_c   1.000
_cell.angle_alpha   90.00
_cell.angle_beta   90.00
_cell.angle_gamma   90.00
#
_symmetry.space_group_name_H-M   'P 1'
#
loop_
_entity.id
_entity.type
_entity.pdbx_description
1 polymer ?
#
loop_
_entity_poly.entity_id
_entity_poly.type
_entity_poly.pdbx_seq_one_letter_code
_entity_poly.pdbx_strand_id
1 'polypeptide(L)'
;MAESLGSFSFDVTKRILCTLFNDGSIKKTSLATKTRLNYNVCLRYIQMLKVLGWLEVGSEVSITETGMTVMKRLLNQPSSDIQNISLYHIDSNSFSESSNTLHEASTQNLRIMVVDDEPDVLLTYESFLSFAGFNVRTFEEPYTALTEFTSNPRLYDLIILDIRMENLNGLQLYQCMKAINPTSKILFASALDAAKELTSILPDIQSQDIIKKPVDRENFIKTVKIALGV
;
A
#
# COMPACT_ATOMS: atom_id res chain seq x y z
N MET A 1 -5.26 21.97 18.81
CA MET A 1 -6.04 21.55 17.61
C MET A 1 -5.08 20.78 16.73
N ALA A 2 -5.17 19.47 16.76
CA ALA A 2 -4.39 18.60 15.87
C ALA A 2 -5.01 18.73 14.48
N GLU A 3 -4.30 19.39 13.56
CA GLU A 3 -4.66 19.33 12.15
C GLU A 3 -4.54 17.89 11.71
N SER A 4 -5.66 17.29 11.29
CA SER A 4 -5.71 15.98 10.67
C SER A 4 -4.65 15.95 9.56
N LEU A 5 -3.78 14.95 9.60
CA LEU A 5 -2.90 14.61 8.50
C LEU A 5 -3.81 14.31 7.30
N GLY A 6 -4.06 15.35 6.49
CA GLY A 6 -4.96 15.26 5.35
C GLY A 6 -4.57 14.10 4.44
N SER A 7 -5.54 13.31 4.08
CA SER A 7 -5.42 12.19 3.16
C SER A 7 -4.61 12.62 1.93
N PHE A 8 -3.60 11.85 1.61
CA PHE A 8 -2.79 12.07 0.42
C PHE A 8 -3.69 11.87 -0.82
N SER A 9 -3.77 12.89 -1.67
CA SER A 9 -4.61 12.85 -2.87
C SER A 9 -3.79 12.45 -4.09
N PHE A 10 -4.25 11.42 -4.76
CA PHE A 10 -3.69 10.96 -6.03
C PHE A 10 -3.72 12.06 -7.11
N ASP A 11 -4.79 12.85 -7.14
CA ASP A 11 -4.94 13.99 -8.05
C ASP A 11 -3.83 15.04 -7.83
N VAL A 12 -3.49 15.30 -6.57
CA VAL A 12 -2.39 16.22 -6.22
C VAL A 12 -1.04 15.67 -6.71
N THR A 13 -0.79 14.38 -6.51
CA THR A 13 0.43 13.71 -7.00
C THR A 13 0.52 13.82 -8.52
N LYS A 14 -0.54 13.49 -9.21
CA LYS A 14 -0.62 13.61 -10.67
C LYS A 14 -0.35 15.03 -11.14
N ARG A 15 -0.95 16.04 -10.50
CA ARG A 15 -0.70 17.46 -10.82
C ARG A 15 0.76 17.86 -10.64
N ILE A 16 1.39 17.42 -9.54
CA ILE A 16 2.82 17.71 -9.27
C ILE A 16 3.69 17.05 -10.35
N LEU A 17 3.51 15.77 -10.62
CA LEU A 17 4.31 15.04 -11.60
C LEU A 17 4.09 15.59 -13.03
N CYS A 18 2.87 15.89 -13.42
CA CYS A 18 2.57 16.50 -14.72
C CYS A 18 3.19 17.90 -14.86
N THR A 19 3.14 18.72 -13.81
CA THR A 19 3.76 20.04 -13.83
C THR A 19 5.27 19.95 -14.02
N LEU A 20 5.93 19.05 -13.28
CA LEU A 20 7.37 18.83 -13.41
C LEU A 20 7.76 18.21 -14.76
N PHE A 21 6.92 17.37 -15.31
CA PHE A 21 7.16 16.79 -16.62
C PHE A 21 7.11 17.85 -17.73
N ASN A 22 6.15 18.77 -17.66
CA ASN A 22 5.98 19.82 -18.67
C ASN A 22 7.00 20.95 -18.54
N ASP A 23 7.33 21.33 -17.32
CA ASP A 23 8.14 22.52 -17.04
C ASP A 23 9.61 22.19 -16.75
N GLY A 24 9.95 20.91 -16.57
CA GLY A 24 11.28 20.46 -16.17
C GLY A 24 11.58 20.75 -14.70
N SER A 25 12.83 21.15 -14.42
CA SER A 25 13.25 21.50 -13.05
C SER A 25 12.74 22.89 -12.67
N ILE A 26 12.03 22.99 -11.55
CA ILE A 26 11.46 24.28 -11.06
C ILE A 26 11.62 24.45 -9.55
N LYS A 27 11.60 25.71 -9.10
CA LYS A 27 11.66 26.04 -7.67
C LYS A 27 10.41 25.55 -6.92
N LYS A 28 10.58 25.16 -5.64
CA LYS A 28 9.49 24.67 -4.77
C LYS A 28 8.32 25.65 -4.69
N THR A 29 8.59 26.96 -4.64
CA THR A 29 7.58 28.02 -4.63
C THR A 29 6.79 28.07 -5.94
N SER A 30 7.47 27.98 -7.07
CA SER A 30 6.85 27.94 -8.40
C SER A 30 6.00 26.69 -8.57
N LEU A 31 6.47 25.53 -8.09
CA LEU A 31 5.70 24.29 -8.10
C LEU A 31 4.40 24.44 -7.31
N ALA A 32 4.45 24.97 -6.09
CA ALA A 32 3.27 25.20 -5.27
C ALA A 32 2.24 26.10 -5.99
N THR A 33 2.72 27.20 -6.59
CA THR A 33 1.85 28.14 -7.34
C THR A 33 1.20 27.47 -8.56
N LYS A 34 2.00 26.78 -9.38
CA LYS A 34 1.52 26.14 -10.62
C LYS A 34 0.56 24.98 -10.32
N THR A 35 0.78 24.24 -9.27
CA THR A 35 -0.12 23.16 -8.82
C THR A 35 -1.30 23.66 -8.01
N ARG A 36 -1.41 24.98 -7.75
CA ARG A 36 -2.47 25.60 -6.91
C ARG A 36 -2.57 24.96 -5.52
N LEU A 37 -1.41 24.61 -4.93
CA LEU A 37 -1.33 24.05 -3.60
C LEU A 37 -0.84 25.08 -2.59
N ASN A 38 -1.30 24.97 -1.34
CA ASN A 38 -0.64 25.65 -0.23
C ASN A 38 0.82 25.18 -0.17
N TYR A 39 1.74 26.09 0.10
CA TYR A 39 3.19 25.83 0.10
C TYR A 39 3.58 24.66 1.03
N ASN A 40 3.02 24.62 2.24
CA ASN A 40 3.30 23.56 3.21
C ASN A 40 2.76 22.19 2.74
N VAL A 41 1.60 22.18 2.09
CA VAL A 41 1.04 20.98 1.47
C VAL A 41 1.95 20.51 0.34
N CYS A 42 2.37 21.42 -0.55
CA CYS A 42 3.29 21.11 -1.64
C CYS A 42 4.61 20.53 -1.11
N LEU A 43 5.18 21.10 -0.05
CA LEU A 43 6.42 20.59 0.56
C LEU A 43 6.26 19.17 1.09
N ARG A 44 5.14 18.83 1.73
CA ARG A 44 4.87 17.46 2.20
C ARG A 44 4.84 16.47 1.05
N TYR A 45 4.17 16.82 -0.06
CA TYR A 45 4.16 15.99 -1.27
C TYR A 45 5.54 15.85 -1.90
N ILE A 46 6.30 16.94 -2.02
CA ILE A 46 7.69 16.92 -2.51
C ILE A 46 8.54 15.96 -1.67
N GLN A 47 8.45 16.07 -0.35
CA GLN A 47 9.22 15.22 0.57
C GLN A 47 8.88 13.74 0.38
N MET A 48 7.60 13.41 0.31
CA MET A 48 7.15 12.06 0.09
C MET A 48 7.57 11.52 -1.28
N LEU A 49 7.34 12.28 -2.34
CA LEU A 49 7.71 11.86 -3.69
C LEU A 49 9.23 11.74 -3.87
N LYS A 50 10.02 12.52 -3.10
CA LYS A 50 11.47 12.34 -2.99
C LYS A 50 11.83 11.02 -2.34
N VAL A 51 11.18 10.68 -1.22
CA VAL A 51 11.39 9.40 -0.52
C VAL A 51 11.04 8.22 -1.44
N LEU A 52 10.00 8.36 -2.26
CA LEU A 52 9.64 7.38 -3.30
C LEU A 52 10.64 7.29 -4.46
N GLY A 53 11.65 8.14 -4.49
CA GLY A 53 12.56 8.23 -5.61
C GLY A 53 11.92 8.77 -6.90
N TRP A 54 10.73 9.36 -6.82
CA TRP A 54 10.04 9.93 -8.01
C TRP A 54 10.47 11.36 -8.31
N LEU A 55 11.02 12.05 -7.31
CA LEU A 55 11.55 13.40 -7.44
C LEU A 55 12.99 13.48 -6.96
N GLU A 56 13.79 14.26 -7.67
CA GLU A 56 15.06 14.78 -7.18
C GLU A 56 14.86 16.19 -6.64
N VAL A 57 15.40 16.45 -5.45
CA VAL A 57 15.18 17.71 -4.73
C VAL A 57 16.51 18.32 -4.30
N GLY A 58 16.90 19.39 -4.99
CA GLY A 58 18.03 20.26 -4.66
C GLY A 58 17.57 21.71 -4.44
N SER A 59 18.22 22.66 -5.09
CA SER A 59 17.76 24.05 -5.20
C SER A 59 16.43 24.15 -5.96
N GLU A 60 16.22 23.23 -6.89
CA GLU A 60 15.01 23.04 -7.65
C GLU A 60 14.51 21.60 -7.46
N VAL A 61 13.32 21.33 -7.95
CA VAL A 61 12.67 20.01 -7.94
C VAL A 61 12.53 19.53 -9.36
N SER A 62 12.93 18.31 -9.64
CA SER A 62 12.81 17.64 -10.93
C SER A 62 12.19 16.25 -10.77
N ILE A 63 11.58 15.75 -11.84
CA ILE A 63 11.05 14.38 -11.90
C ILE A 63 12.18 13.42 -12.27
N THR A 64 12.28 12.29 -11.59
CA THR A 64 13.22 11.21 -11.93
C THR A 64 12.68 10.33 -13.06
N GLU A 65 13.52 9.44 -13.60
CA GLU A 65 13.09 8.44 -14.58
C GLU A 65 12.00 7.51 -14.01
N THR A 66 12.14 7.10 -12.76
CA THR A 66 11.11 6.34 -12.02
C THR A 66 9.82 7.14 -11.91
N GLY A 67 9.90 8.41 -11.52
CA GLY A 67 8.74 9.30 -11.45
C GLY A 67 8.04 9.48 -12.80
N MET A 68 8.80 9.60 -13.91
CA MET A 68 8.24 9.67 -15.26
C MET A 68 7.51 8.38 -15.65
N THR A 69 8.04 7.23 -15.27
CA THR A 69 7.40 5.93 -15.54
C THR A 69 6.08 5.81 -14.80
N VAL A 70 6.06 6.17 -13.53
CA VAL A 70 4.84 6.22 -12.72
C VAL A 70 3.84 7.19 -13.33
N MET A 71 4.24 8.42 -13.64
CA MET A 71 3.37 9.42 -14.23
C MET A 71 2.72 8.93 -15.54
N LYS A 72 3.48 8.31 -16.45
CA LYS A 72 2.96 7.75 -17.70
C LYS A 72 1.88 6.70 -17.44
N ARG A 73 2.07 5.84 -16.44
CA ARG A 73 1.07 4.84 -16.03
C ARG A 73 -0.19 5.50 -15.48
N LEU A 74 -0.04 6.57 -14.67
CA LEU A 74 -1.14 7.32 -14.08
C LEU A 74 -1.98 8.07 -15.13
N LEU A 75 -1.36 8.50 -16.23
CA LEU A 75 -2.05 9.17 -17.35
C LEU A 75 -2.79 8.19 -18.25
N ASN A 76 -2.28 6.96 -18.38
CA ASN A 76 -2.86 5.93 -19.24
C ASN A 76 -4.00 5.13 -18.59
N GLN A 77 -4.36 5.40 -17.33
CA GLN A 77 -5.58 4.85 -16.74
C GLN A 77 -6.78 5.67 -17.26
N PRO A 78 -7.70 5.06 -18.02
CA PRO A 78 -8.92 5.76 -18.44
C PRO A 78 -9.72 6.13 -17.19
N SER A 79 -10.17 7.37 -17.12
CA SER A 79 -10.99 7.94 -16.05
C SER A 79 -12.40 7.34 -15.96
N SER A 80 -12.66 6.22 -16.66
CA SER A 80 -13.99 5.62 -16.88
C SER A 80 -14.34 4.46 -15.95
N ASP A 81 -13.44 4.00 -15.04
CA ASP A 81 -13.73 2.79 -14.27
C ASP A 81 -14.35 3.03 -12.88
N ILE A 82 -14.81 4.28 -12.61
CA ILE A 82 -15.56 4.55 -11.36
C ILE A 82 -17.07 4.25 -11.52
N GLN A 83 -17.58 3.99 -12.72
CA GLN A 83 -19.03 3.80 -12.94
C GLN A 83 -19.48 2.44 -13.49
N ASN A 84 -18.59 1.49 -13.78
CA ASN A 84 -18.98 0.19 -14.37
C ASN A 84 -18.43 -1.02 -13.63
N ILE A 85 -18.65 -1.12 -12.32
CA ILE A 85 -18.64 -2.42 -11.62
C ILE A 85 -20.10 -2.77 -11.29
N SER A 86 -20.88 -2.93 -12.32
CA SER A 86 -22.12 -3.69 -12.28
C SER A 86 -22.13 -4.57 -13.52
N LEU A 87 -22.42 -5.87 -13.32
CA LEU A 87 -22.63 -6.89 -14.36
C LEU A 87 -21.40 -7.74 -14.77
N TYR A 88 -20.92 -8.55 -13.83
CA TYR A 88 -20.71 -9.93 -14.23
C TYR A 88 -21.91 -10.75 -13.75
N HIS A 89 -22.73 -11.13 -14.68
CA HIS A 89 -23.79 -12.14 -14.48
C HIS A 89 -23.13 -13.42 -13.98
N ILE A 90 -23.50 -13.81 -12.78
CA ILE A 90 -23.33 -15.17 -12.31
C ILE A 90 -24.47 -15.95 -12.96
N ASP A 91 -24.16 -16.75 -13.96
CA ASP A 91 -25.07 -17.78 -14.45
C ASP A 91 -25.32 -18.79 -13.32
N SER A 92 -26.51 -18.68 -12.76
CA SER A 92 -27.07 -19.63 -11.82
C SER A 92 -27.54 -20.87 -12.62
N ASN A 93 -26.74 -21.96 -12.61
CA ASN A 93 -27.29 -23.31 -12.71
C ASN A 93 -26.21 -24.38 -12.46
N SER A 94 -26.14 -24.85 -11.23
CA SER A 94 -26.02 -26.28 -10.90
C SER A 94 -26.09 -26.44 -9.39
N PHE A 95 -27.28 -26.65 -8.90
CA PHE A 95 -27.53 -27.27 -7.58
C PHE A 95 -27.10 -28.70 -7.65
N SER A 96 -26.16 -29.11 -6.79
CA SER A 96 -26.13 -30.45 -6.23
C SER A 96 -25.65 -30.39 -4.80
N GLU A 97 -26.51 -30.80 -3.91
CA GLU A 97 -26.34 -30.90 -2.47
C GLU A 97 -25.14 -31.79 -2.09
N SER A 98 -24.33 -31.31 -1.18
CA SER A 98 -23.70 -32.14 -0.15
C SER A 98 -23.30 -31.26 1.03
N SER A 99 -23.92 -31.53 2.12
CA SER A 99 -23.81 -30.92 3.44
C SER A 99 -22.45 -31.11 4.08
N ASN A 100 -22.07 -30.14 4.92
CA ASN A 100 -20.97 -30.08 5.90
C ASN A 100 -19.58 -29.71 5.40
N THR A 101 -19.38 -28.43 5.07
CA THR A 101 -18.09 -27.73 5.26
C THR A 101 -18.29 -26.21 5.14
N LEU A 102 -19.00 -25.59 6.07
CA LEU A 102 -19.37 -24.15 5.97
C LEU A 102 -18.32 -23.17 6.53
N HIS A 103 -17.12 -23.63 6.93
CA HIS A 103 -16.10 -22.75 7.47
C HIS A 103 -14.79 -22.65 6.65
N GLU A 104 -14.56 -23.53 5.68
CA GLU A 104 -13.32 -23.50 4.88
C GLU A 104 -13.45 -22.78 3.53
N ALA A 105 -14.66 -22.54 3.06
CA ALA A 105 -14.90 -21.96 1.73
C ALA A 105 -14.66 -20.44 1.64
N SER A 106 -14.57 -19.71 2.77
CA SER A 106 -14.49 -18.25 2.77
C SER A 106 -13.07 -17.67 2.63
N THR A 107 -12.02 -18.48 2.84
CA THR A 107 -10.62 -18.01 2.77
C THR A 107 -9.96 -18.21 1.40
N GLN A 108 -10.44 -19.16 0.58
CA GLN A 108 -9.78 -19.59 -0.67
C GLN A 108 -9.67 -18.50 -1.76
N ASN A 109 -10.39 -17.40 -1.65
CA ASN A 109 -10.34 -16.30 -2.60
C ASN A 109 -9.66 -15.03 -2.06
N LEU A 110 -9.32 -14.99 -0.77
CA LEU A 110 -8.70 -13.80 -0.18
C LEU A 110 -7.21 -13.72 -0.54
N ARG A 111 -6.81 -12.56 -1.06
CA ARG A 111 -5.46 -12.32 -1.54
C ARG A 111 -4.68 -11.49 -0.54
N ILE A 112 -3.51 -11.98 -0.17
CA ILE A 112 -2.62 -11.33 0.79
C ILE A 112 -1.29 -10.99 0.12
N MET A 113 -0.88 -9.73 0.25
CA MET A 113 0.46 -9.28 -0.12
C MET A 113 1.34 -9.33 1.14
N VAL A 114 2.55 -9.87 1.03
CA VAL A 114 3.55 -9.84 2.09
C VAL A 114 4.80 -9.15 1.55
N VAL A 115 5.34 -8.18 2.29
CA VAL A 115 6.55 -7.45 1.92
C VAL A 115 7.53 -7.48 3.09
N ASP A 116 8.69 -8.07 2.87
CA ASP A 116 9.75 -8.24 3.86
C ASP A 116 11.06 -8.44 3.10
N ASP A 117 12.16 -7.81 3.48
CA ASP A 117 13.45 -7.95 2.79
C ASP A 117 14.23 -9.20 3.21
N GLU A 118 13.70 -9.99 4.14
CA GLU A 118 14.24 -11.28 4.57
C GLU A 118 13.55 -12.44 3.84
N PRO A 119 14.19 -13.14 2.87
CA PRO A 119 13.58 -14.23 2.10
C PRO A 119 13.07 -15.39 2.98
N ASP A 120 13.75 -15.70 4.08
CA ASP A 120 13.36 -16.78 5.01
C ASP A 120 12.05 -16.44 5.74
N VAL A 121 11.83 -15.14 6.05
CA VAL A 121 10.59 -14.65 6.64
C VAL A 121 9.46 -14.73 5.64
N LEU A 122 9.70 -14.32 4.38
CA LEU A 122 8.73 -14.42 3.29
C LEU A 122 8.29 -15.88 3.08
N LEU A 123 9.24 -16.81 2.99
CA LEU A 123 8.94 -18.24 2.83
C LEU A 123 8.10 -18.78 3.99
N THR A 124 8.42 -18.35 5.22
CA THR A 124 7.69 -18.76 6.43
C THR A 124 6.26 -18.26 6.40
N TYR A 125 6.05 -16.98 6.13
CA TYR A 125 4.71 -16.37 6.09
C TYR A 125 3.86 -16.90 4.92
N GLU A 126 4.47 -17.08 3.75
CA GLU A 126 3.82 -17.73 2.61
C GLU A 126 3.34 -19.14 2.95
N SER A 127 4.20 -19.94 3.60
CA SER A 127 3.83 -21.28 4.06
C SER A 127 2.66 -21.26 5.05
N PHE A 128 2.68 -20.36 6.05
CA PHE A 128 1.61 -20.25 7.04
C PHE A 128 0.27 -19.87 6.40
N LEU A 129 0.30 -18.86 5.54
CA LEU A 129 -0.89 -18.32 4.89
C LEU A 129 -1.48 -19.28 3.85
N SER A 130 -0.64 -19.89 3.03
CA SER A 130 -1.06 -20.88 2.03
C SER A 130 -1.68 -22.10 2.68
N PHE A 131 -1.10 -22.58 3.80
CA PHE A 131 -1.69 -23.67 4.57
C PHE A 131 -3.06 -23.30 5.15
N ALA A 132 -3.28 -22.03 5.48
CA ALA A 132 -4.58 -21.55 5.96
C ALA A 132 -5.58 -21.25 4.83
N GLY A 133 -5.21 -21.51 3.57
CA GLY A 133 -6.09 -21.39 2.40
C GLY A 133 -6.12 -20.01 1.76
N PHE A 134 -5.19 -19.10 2.10
CA PHE A 134 -5.09 -17.79 1.48
C PHE A 134 -4.27 -17.83 0.18
N ASN A 135 -4.59 -16.94 -0.76
CA ASN A 135 -3.77 -16.70 -1.94
C ASN A 135 -2.70 -15.66 -1.59
N VAL A 136 -1.44 -16.04 -1.60
CA VAL A 136 -0.33 -15.21 -1.11
C VAL A 136 0.56 -14.76 -2.26
N ARG A 137 1.01 -13.52 -2.20
CA ARG A 137 2.07 -13.01 -3.05
C ARG A 137 3.10 -12.27 -2.20
N THR A 138 4.34 -12.71 -2.31
CA THR A 138 5.46 -12.21 -1.53
C THR A 138 6.35 -11.28 -2.36
N PHE A 139 6.94 -10.28 -1.70
CA PHE A 139 7.85 -9.32 -2.32
C PHE A 139 9.02 -9.05 -1.38
N GLU A 140 10.22 -9.33 -1.85
CA GLU A 140 11.47 -8.99 -1.17
C GLU A 140 11.81 -7.50 -1.34
N GLU A 141 11.47 -6.94 -2.51
CA GLU A 141 11.76 -5.56 -2.88
C GLU A 141 10.55 -4.64 -2.70
N PRO A 142 10.59 -3.66 -1.76
CA PRO A 142 9.47 -2.76 -1.47
C PRO A 142 8.98 -1.95 -2.68
N TYR A 143 9.90 -1.55 -3.58
CA TYR A 143 9.53 -0.83 -4.80
C TYR A 143 8.76 -1.69 -5.79
N THR A 144 9.09 -2.97 -5.87
CA THR A 144 8.35 -3.94 -6.70
C THR A 144 6.95 -4.14 -6.16
N ALA A 145 6.81 -4.29 -4.83
CA ALA A 145 5.52 -4.36 -4.15
C ALA A 145 4.66 -3.12 -4.41
N LEU A 146 5.25 -1.92 -4.29
CA LEU A 146 4.56 -0.67 -4.55
C LEU A 146 4.11 -0.54 -6.02
N THR A 147 4.94 -0.97 -6.96
CA THR A 147 4.62 -0.95 -8.40
C THR A 147 3.43 -1.86 -8.70
N GLU A 148 3.44 -3.06 -8.14
CA GLU A 148 2.33 -4.02 -8.26
C GLU A 148 1.05 -3.45 -7.64
N PHE A 149 1.14 -2.92 -6.42
CA PHE A 149 0.01 -2.32 -5.74
C PHE A 149 -0.57 -1.12 -6.50
N THR A 150 0.29 -0.26 -7.06
CA THR A 150 -0.14 0.90 -7.86
C THR A 150 -0.90 0.48 -9.12
N SER A 151 -0.52 -0.65 -9.71
CA SER A 151 -1.20 -1.19 -10.91
C SER A 151 -2.60 -1.72 -10.59
N ASN A 152 -2.79 -2.28 -9.39
CA ASN A 152 -4.06 -2.87 -8.95
C ASN A 152 -4.32 -2.62 -7.46
N PRO A 153 -4.73 -1.39 -7.05
CA PRO A 153 -4.81 -1.01 -5.64
C PRO A 153 -5.89 -1.73 -4.81
N ARG A 154 -6.77 -2.48 -5.47
CA ARG A 154 -7.85 -3.25 -4.83
C ARG A 154 -7.69 -4.75 -4.97
N LEU A 155 -6.53 -5.20 -5.48
CA LEU A 155 -6.27 -6.63 -5.73
C LEU A 155 -6.12 -7.42 -4.43
N TYR A 156 -5.60 -6.80 -3.39
CA TYR A 156 -5.25 -7.46 -2.13
C TYR A 156 -6.24 -7.09 -1.03
N ASP A 157 -6.75 -8.10 -0.35
CA ASP A 157 -7.67 -7.96 0.79
C ASP A 157 -6.93 -7.56 2.06
N LEU A 158 -5.64 -7.94 2.15
CA LEU A 158 -4.75 -7.60 3.25
C LEU A 158 -3.32 -7.46 2.75
N ILE A 159 -2.58 -6.55 3.37
CA ILE A 159 -1.15 -6.34 3.12
C ILE A 159 -0.41 -6.50 4.45
N ILE A 160 0.68 -7.24 4.46
CA ILE A 160 1.56 -7.41 5.62
C ILE A 160 2.90 -6.79 5.25
N LEU A 161 3.36 -5.81 6.04
CA LEU A 161 4.59 -5.07 5.79
C LEU A 161 5.57 -5.29 6.94
N ASP A 162 6.78 -5.70 6.63
CA ASP A 162 7.87 -5.52 7.60
C ASP A 162 8.17 -4.03 7.79
N ILE A 163 8.53 -3.64 9.01
CA ILE A 163 8.84 -2.23 9.32
C ILE A 163 10.27 -1.88 8.92
N ARG A 164 11.21 -2.80 9.13
CA ARG A 164 12.64 -2.54 8.98
C ARG A 164 13.15 -3.15 7.68
N MET A 165 12.89 -2.51 6.58
CA MET A 165 13.43 -2.88 5.28
C MET A 165 14.46 -1.86 4.80
N GLU A 166 15.42 -2.29 3.99
CA GLU A 166 16.37 -1.40 3.34
C GLU A 166 15.67 -0.53 2.27
N ASN A 167 16.24 0.64 1.99
CA ASN A 167 15.81 1.60 0.96
C ASN A 167 14.44 2.25 1.19
N LEU A 168 13.37 1.49 1.31
CA LEU A 168 12.01 1.96 1.56
C LEU A 168 11.43 1.15 2.73
N ASN A 169 11.42 1.74 3.92
CA ASN A 169 10.91 1.05 5.10
C ASN A 169 9.38 0.88 5.08
N GLY A 170 8.87 -0.05 5.90
CA GLY A 170 7.45 -0.39 5.89
C GLY A 170 6.51 0.77 6.22
N LEU A 171 6.95 1.72 7.04
CA LEU A 171 6.17 2.92 7.35
C LEU A 171 6.01 3.83 6.12
N GLN A 172 7.08 4.02 5.37
CA GLN A 172 7.06 4.78 4.13
C GLN A 172 6.19 4.08 3.09
N LEU A 173 6.34 2.76 2.95
CA LEU A 173 5.52 1.95 2.04
C LEU A 173 4.04 2.01 2.41
N TYR A 174 3.70 1.92 3.71
CA TYR A 174 2.35 2.12 4.24
C TYR A 174 1.77 3.47 3.83
N GLN A 175 2.52 4.56 4.03
CA GLN A 175 2.05 5.89 3.66
C GLN A 175 1.75 6.00 2.18
N CYS A 176 2.59 5.39 1.33
CA CYS A 176 2.38 5.34 -0.11
C CYS A 176 1.14 4.55 -0.50
N MET A 177 0.98 3.36 0.06
CA MET A 177 -0.17 2.49 -0.22
C MET A 177 -1.48 3.12 0.27
N LYS A 178 -1.49 3.72 1.47
CA LYS A 178 -2.65 4.46 1.98
C LYS A 178 -2.98 5.71 1.18
N ALA A 179 -1.99 6.35 0.58
CA ALA A 179 -2.18 7.46 -0.33
C ALA A 179 -2.86 7.04 -1.64
N ILE A 180 -2.54 5.85 -2.14
CA ILE A 180 -3.11 5.28 -3.36
C ILE A 180 -4.51 4.70 -3.08
N ASN A 181 -4.65 3.93 -2.01
CA ASN A 181 -5.92 3.36 -1.57
C ASN A 181 -6.07 3.48 -0.04
N PRO A 182 -6.78 4.50 0.46
CA PRO A 182 -6.96 4.74 1.90
C PRO A 182 -7.66 3.60 2.64
N THR A 183 -8.45 2.79 1.93
CA THR A 183 -9.24 1.70 2.51
C THR A 183 -8.49 0.38 2.62
N SER A 184 -7.26 0.27 2.09
CA SER A 184 -6.44 -0.94 2.17
C SER A 184 -6.22 -1.36 3.62
N LYS A 185 -6.44 -2.63 3.92
CA LYS A 185 -6.12 -3.22 5.22
C LYS A 185 -4.63 -3.55 5.25
N ILE A 186 -3.92 -3.04 6.23
CA ILE A 186 -2.47 -3.22 6.35
C ILE A 186 -2.12 -3.61 7.79
N LEU A 187 -1.38 -4.70 7.93
CA LEU A 187 -0.74 -5.13 9.17
C LEU A 187 0.77 -4.87 9.08
N PHE A 188 1.38 -4.56 10.21
CA PHE A 188 2.83 -4.49 10.31
C PHE A 188 3.40 -5.73 11.00
N ALA A 189 4.46 -6.30 10.44
CA ALA A 189 5.29 -7.27 11.12
C ALA A 189 6.51 -6.56 11.71
N SER A 190 6.76 -6.72 13.01
CA SER A 190 7.80 -5.95 13.69
C SER A 190 8.41 -6.64 14.89
N ALA A 191 9.70 -6.41 15.12
CA ALA A 191 10.34 -6.72 16.40
C ALA A 191 9.71 -5.87 17.53
N LEU A 192 9.79 -6.36 18.76
CA LEU A 192 9.05 -5.86 19.94
C LEU A 192 9.23 -4.36 20.20
N ASP A 193 10.40 -3.79 19.89
CA ASP A 193 10.74 -2.40 20.19
C ASP A 193 10.10 -1.41 19.19
N ALA A 194 9.96 -1.80 17.93
CA ALA A 194 9.40 -0.93 16.90
C ALA A 194 7.86 -0.80 16.98
N ALA A 195 7.17 -1.73 17.62
CA ALA A 195 5.71 -1.67 17.81
C ALA A 195 5.27 -0.47 18.67
N LYS A 196 6.04 -0.11 19.70
CA LYS A 196 5.77 1.06 20.56
C LYS A 196 6.04 2.37 19.83
N GLU A 197 7.07 2.39 18.98
CA GLU A 197 7.43 3.55 18.18
C GLU A 197 6.36 3.84 17.13
N LEU A 198 5.84 2.80 16.47
CA LEU A 198 4.77 2.91 15.48
C LEU A 198 3.50 3.56 16.02
N THR A 199 3.01 3.10 17.16
CA THR A 199 1.79 3.65 17.77
C THR A 199 1.95 5.10 18.22
N SER A 200 3.18 5.55 18.47
CA SER A 200 3.48 6.95 18.78
C SER A 200 3.55 7.85 17.54
N ILE A 201 3.95 7.30 16.41
CA ILE A 201 4.12 8.03 15.13
C ILE A 201 2.83 8.04 14.30
N LEU A 202 2.07 6.94 14.36
CA LEU A 202 0.82 6.76 13.62
C LEU A 202 -0.34 6.52 14.60
N PRO A 203 -1.07 7.57 14.99
CA PRO A 203 -2.16 7.46 15.97
C PRO A 203 -3.33 6.59 15.47
N ASP A 204 -3.44 6.37 14.16
CA ASP A 204 -4.47 5.53 13.54
C ASP A 204 -4.15 4.03 13.60
N ILE A 205 -2.92 3.64 13.99
CA ILE A 205 -2.49 2.24 14.11
C ILE A 205 -2.66 1.78 15.56
N GLN A 206 -3.39 0.69 15.71
CA GLN A 206 -3.63 0.05 16.99
C GLN A 206 -2.69 -1.16 17.18
N SER A 207 -2.54 -1.60 18.42
CA SER A 207 -1.71 -2.78 18.74
C SER A 207 -2.16 -4.06 18.02
N GLN A 208 -3.42 -4.15 17.64
CA GLN A 208 -3.98 -5.26 16.87
C GLN A 208 -3.54 -5.25 15.39
N ASP A 209 -3.04 -4.12 14.87
CA ASP A 209 -2.54 -3.99 13.50
C ASP A 209 -1.06 -4.38 13.42
N ILE A 210 -0.48 -4.87 14.52
CA ILE A 210 0.94 -5.17 14.62
C ILE A 210 1.14 -6.64 15.00
N ILE A 211 1.81 -7.37 14.11
CA ILE A 211 2.32 -8.73 14.33
C ILE A 211 3.71 -8.61 14.96
N LYS A 212 3.86 -9.08 16.20
CA LYS A 212 5.15 -9.03 16.90
C LYS A 212 6.03 -10.20 16.50
N LYS A 213 7.20 -9.92 15.96
CA LYS A 213 8.25 -10.93 15.69
C LYS A 213 9.02 -11.25 16.98
N PRO A 214 9.40 -12.54 17.26
CA PRO A 214 9.00 -13.73 16.53
C PRO A 214 7.54 -14.12 16.80
N VAL A 215 6.84 -14.61 15.78
CA VAL A 215 5.46 -15.02 15.89
C VAL A 215 5.32 -16.51 15.55
N ASP A 216 4.57 -17.24 16.38
CA ASP A 216 4.17 -18.59 16.06
C ASP A 216 3.03 -18.60 15.04
N ARG A 217 2.89 -19.72 14.34
CA ARG A 217 1.92 -19.88 13.25
C ARG A 217 0.49 -19.61 13.68
N GLU A 218 0.07 -20.10 14.85
CA GLU A 218 -1.34 -19.97 15.28
C GLU A 218 -1.70 -18.53 15.54
N ASN A 219 -0.85 -17.80 16.28
CA ASN A 219 -1.06 -16.38 16.55
C ASN A 219 -0.97 -15.53 15.27
N PHE A 220 -0.07 -15.88 14.35
CA PHE A 220 0.03 -15.21 13.04
C PHE A 220 -1.28 -15.33 12.27
N ILE A 221 -1.76 -16.56 12.03
CA ILE A 221 -3.01 -16.82 11.29
C ILE A 221 -4.22 -16.20 11.99
N LYS A 222 -4.29 -16.28 13.31
CA LYS A 222 -5.36 -15.65 14.10
C LYS A 222 -5.40 -14.13 13.86
N THR A 223 -4.26 -13.46 13.91
CA THR A 223 -4.18 -12.00 13.65
C THR A 223 -4.62 -11.65 12.24
N VAL A 224 -4.18 -12.42 11.25
CA VAL A 224 -4.59 -12.25 9.85
C VAL A 224 -6.10 -12.43 9.66
N LYS A 225 -6.69 -13.47 10.25
CA LYS A 225 -8.12 -13.71 10.19
C LYS A 225 -8.94 -12.59 10.83
N ILE A 226 -8.52 -12.10 11.99
CA ILE A 226 -9.15 -10.95 12.65
C ILE A 226 -9.12 -9.72 11.75
N ALA A 227 -7.98 -9.40 11.14
CA ALA A 227 -7.84 -8.25 10.25
C ALA A 227 -8.72 -8.37 9.00
N LEU A 228 -8.89 -9.59 8.48
CA LEU A 228 -9.77 -9.86 7.33
C LEU A 228 -11.25 -9.88 7.72
N GLY A 229 -11.57 -10.22 8.97
CA GLY A 229 -12.94 -10.39 9.46
C GLY A 229 -13.53 -11.78 9.14
N VAL A 230 -12.67 -12.84 9.15
CA VAL A 230 -13.02 -14.22 8.84
C VAL A 230 -12.56 -15.19 9.92
#